data_4308e5a04aedb6d0f4e28fc8b23dc63f
#
_entry.id   4308e5a04aedb6d0f4e28fc8b23dc63f
#
_cell.length_a   1.000
_cell.length_b   1.000
_cell.length_c   1.000
_cell.angle_alpha   90.00
_cell.angle_beta   90.00
_cell.angle_gamma   90.00
#
_symmetry.space_group_name_H-M   'P 1'
#
loop_
_entity.id
_entity.type
_entity.pdbx_description
1 polymer ?
#
loop_
_entity_poly.entity_id
_entity_poly.type
_entity_poly.pdbx_seq_one_letter_code
_entity_poly.pdbx_strand_id
1 'polypeptide(L)'
;TSLLIFAGIVDGNPGGVAGYVQANLGSLQPLNLAAVLAVILGTVAVIVFFERGQRRIPIYYARRIVGRRVYGGQTAHLPLKVNTAGTIGPIFASSLLALPQSLASYKIPGMAELANAMTRGDWLSNVFYISLIIFFCLFYTAATFPAVDLADNLKKQQAFIPSVRQGKATAEYIDRVLTRITLGGAIYVAAVCVVPTFLAEALRIPFRWGGTSIMIVVGVALDTVAQIESHLLTRNYEGLSGGGRATRVRGRRDA
;
A
#
# COMPACT_ATOMS: atom_id res chain seq x y z
N THR A 1 3.11 13.86 -1.56
CA THR A 1 4.38 13.23 -2.04
C THR A 1 4.11 12.11 -3.04
N SER A 2 3.14 11.22 -2.84
CA SER A 2 2.82 10.11 -3.75
C SER A 2 2.39 10.57 -5.15
N LEU A 3 1.60 11.64 -5.25
CA LEU A 3 1.18 12.25 -6.52
C LEU A 3 2.35 12.81 -7.35
N LEU A 4 3.37 13.36 -6.72
CA LEU A 4 4.56 13.85 -7.42
C LEU A 4 5.39 12.72 -8.02
N ILE A 5 5.53 11.60 -7.28
CA ILE A 5 6.21 10.40 -7.77
C ILE A 5 5.42 9.78 -8.94
N PHE A 6 4.09 9.73 -8.80
CA PHE A 6 3.19 9.29 -9.87
C PHE A 6 3.36 10.13 -11.14
N ALA A 7 3.35 11.47 -11.01
CA ALA A 7 3.52 12.38 -12.13
C ALA A 7 4.87 12.15 -12.84
N GLY A 8 5.96 11.96 -12.08
CA GLY A 8 7.29 11.69 -12.64
C GLY A 8 7.39 10.34 -13.38
N ILE A 9 6.66 9.32 -12.92
CA ILE A 9 6.61 8.01 -13.59
C ILE A 9 5.79 8.08 -14.87
N VAL A 10 4.66 8.81 -14.84
CA VAL A 10 3.80 8.99 -16.02
C VAL A 10 4.48 9.84 -17.08
N ASP A 11 5.18 10.91 -16.68
CA ASP A 11 5.88 11.81 -17.59
C ASP A 11 7.07 11.12 -18.30
N GLY A 12 7.76 10.22 -17.60
CA GLY A 12 8.92 9.49 -18.14
C GLY A 12 8.60 8.34 -19.12
N ASN A 13 7.35 7.88 -19.20
CA ASN A 13 7.01 6.63 -19.89
C ASN A 13 6.11 6.69 -21.16
N PRO A 14 5.44 7.78 -21.54
CA PRO A 14 4.55 7.74 -22.72
C PRO A 14 5.31 7.48 -24.02
N GLY A 15 6.56 7.93 -24.11
CA GLY A 15 7.43 7.68 -25.27
C GLY A 15 7.82 6.21 -25.45
N GLY A 16 7.96 5.46 -24.35
CA GLY A 16 8.32 4.04 -24.39
C GLY A 16 7.20 3.15 -24.94
N VAL A 17 5.95 3.37 -24.50
CA VAL A 17 4.80 2.59 -25.01
C VAL A 17 4.46 2.95 -26.46
N ALA A 18 4.37 4.24 -26.75
CA ALA A 18 4.09 4.72 -28.11
C ALA A 18 5.21 4.31 -29.09
N GLY A 19 6.46 4.44 -28.69
CA GLY A 19 7.61 4.02 -29.49
C GLY A 19 7.65 2.51 -29.73
N TYR A 20 7.31 1.69 -28.73
CA TYR A 20 7.20 0.24 -28.89
C TYR A 20 6.07 -0.14 -29.85
N VAL A 21 4.90 0.47 -29.68
CA VAL A 21 3.75 0.24 -30.58
C VAL A 21 4.10 0.67 -31.99
N GLN A 22 4.69 1.85 -32.19
CA GLN A 22 5.09 2.35 -33.51
C GLN A 22 6.19 1.49 -34.15
N ALA A 23 7.23 1.10 -33.42
CA ALA A 23 8.33 0.28 -33.94
C ALA A 23 7.88 -1.14 -34.35
N ASN A 24 6.83 -1.65 -33.73
CA ASN A 24 6.35 -3.02 -33.94
C ASN A 24 5.02 -3.11 -34.70
N LEU A 25 4.43 -1.99 -35.15
CA LEU A 25 3.18 -1.98 -35.92
C LEU A 25 3.26 -2.83 -37.21
N GLY A 26 4.46 -3.06 -37.76
CA GLY A 26 4.68 -3.89 -38.97
C GLY A 26 5.00 -5.37 -38.67
N SER A 27 5.33 -5.75 -37.45
CA SER A 27 5.79 -7.10 -37.06
C SER A 27 5.04 -7.70 -35.88
N LEU A 28 4.02 -7.02 -35.36
CA LEU A 28 3.25 -7.46 -34.21
C LEU A 28 2.52 -8.76 -34.51
N GLN A 29 3.07 -9.86 -34.02
CA GLN A 29 2.26 -11.04 -33.79
C GLN A 29 1.21 -10.67 -32.74
N PRO A 30 -0.11 -10.76 -33.04
CA PRO A 30 -1.18 -10.37 -32.10
C PRO A 30 -1.09 -11.12 -30.77
N LEU A 31 -0.44 -12.27 -30.78
CA LEU A 31 -0.18 -13.10 -29.61
C LEU A 31 0.76 -12.41 -28.60
N ASN A 32 1.82 -11.75 -29.05
CA ASN A 32 2.77 -11.06 -28.17
C ASN A 32 2.12 -9.83 -27.52
N LEU A 33 1.31 -9.08 -28.27
CA LEU A 33 0.57 -7.95 -27.71
C LEU A 33 -0.43 -8.39 -26.64
N ALA A 34 -1.17 -9.48 -26.92
CA ALA A 34 -2.09 -10.06 -25.95
C ALA A 34 -1.37 -10.55 -24.68
N ALA A 35 -0.18 -11.16 -24.81
CA ALA A 35 0.63 -11.61 -23.69
C ALA A 35 1.10 -10.43 -22.82
N VAL A 36 1.57 -9.33 -23.42
CA VAL A 36 1.97 -8.10 -22.69
C VAL A 36 0.79 -7.52 -21.91
N LEU A 37 -0.36 -7.36 -22.55
CA LEU A 37 -1.57 -6.86 -21.91
C LEU A 37 -2.02 -7.77 -20.76
N ALA A 38 -1.97 -9.09 -20.95
CA ALA A 38 -2.33 -10.05 -19.92
C ALA A 38 -1.39 -9.95 -18.69
N VAL A 39 -0.08 -9.76 -18.89
CA VAL A 39 0.89 -9.57 -17.80
C VAL A 39 0.60 -8.28 -17.04
N ILE A 40 0.37 -7.16 -17.73
CA ILE A 40 0.09 -5.86 -17.10
C ILE A 40 -1.22 -5.95 -16.31
N LEU A 41 -2.31 -6.41 -16.92
CA LEU A 41 -3.60 -6.53 -16.26
C LEU A 41 -3.57 -7.52 -15.09
N GLY A 42 -2.87 -8.64 -15.25
CA GLY A 42 -2.67 -9.62 -14.19
C GLY A 42 -1.92 -9.03 -12.99
N THR A 43 -0.85 -8.28 -13.25
CA THR A 43 -0.07 -7.60 -12.20
C THR A 43 -0.93 -6.56 -11.49
N VAL A 44 -1.67 -5.74 -12.21
CA VAL A 44 -2.60 -4.74 -11.64
C VAL A 44 -3.67 -5.43 -10.79
N ALA A 45 -4.27 -6.51 -11.27
CA ALA A 45 -5.28 -7.25 -10.53
C ALA A 45 -4.74 -7.83 -9.21
N VAL A 46 -3.53 -8.38 -9.23
CA VAL A 46 -2.85 -8.89 -8.02
C VAL A 46 -2.57 -7.76 -7.04
N ILE A 47 -2.08 -6.61 -7.51
CA ILE A 47 -1.83 -5.44 -6.66
C ILE A 47 -3.13 -4.97 -5.99
N VAL A 48 -4.20 -4.79 -6.76
CA VAL A 48 -5.51 -4.34 -6.23
C VAL A 48 -6.06 -5.33 -5.20
N PHE A 49 -5.92 -6.63 -5.45
CA PHE A 49 -6.39 -7.66 -4.53
C PHE A 49 -5.67 -7.59 -3.17
N PHE A 50 -4.34 -7.51 -3.15
CA PHE A 50 -3.56 -7.46 -1.92
C PHE A 50 -3.64 -6.10 -1.22
N GLU A 51 -3.69 -4.99 -1.95
CA GLU A 51 -3.76 -3.64 -1.38
C GLU A 51 -5.11 -3.37 -0.69
N ARG A 52 -6.19 -3.98 -1.19
CA ARG A 52 -7.51 -3.99 -0.52
C ARG A 52 -7.57 -4.99 0.64
N GLY A 53 -6.61 -5.89 0.75
CA GLY A 53 -6.53 -6.90 1.80
C GLY A 53 -6.37 -6.26 3.19
N GLN A 54 -7.29 -6.56 4.11
CA GLN A 54 -7.20 -6.11 5.50
C GLN A 54 -7.64 -7.22 6.46
N ARG A 55 -6.90 -7.38 7.55
CA ARG A 55 -7.30 -8.25 8.64
C ARG A 55 -8.08 -7.43 9.66
N ARG A 56 -9.30 -7.82 9.95
CA ARG A 56 -10.17 -7.16 10.93
C ARG A 56 -10.08 -7.89 12.26
N ILE A 57 -9.55 -7.23 13.28
CA ILE A 57 -9.52 -7.76 14.65
C ILE A 57 -10.76 -7.24 15.37
N PRO A 58 -11.63 -8.12 15.94
CA PRO A 58 -12.78 -7.68 16.69
C PRO A 58 -12.36 -7.05 18.02
N ILE A 59 -12.95 -5.91 18.32
CA ILE A 59 -12.77 -5.15 19.57
C ILE A 59 -14.14 -5.00 20.21
N TYR A 60 -14.21 -5.28 21.51
CA TYR A 60 -15.43 -5.14 22.29
C TYR A 60 -15.28 -3.96 23.25
N TYR A 61 -16.31 -3.10 23.25
CA TYR A 61 -16.43 -2.02 24.23
C TYR A 61 -17.21 -2.51 25.46
N ALA A 62 -16.76 -2.13 26.66
CA ALA A 62 -17.42 -2.48 27.88
C ALA A 62 -18.84 -1.91 27.92
N ARG A 63 -19.82 -2.72 28.33
CA ARG A 63 -21.19 -2.26 28.54
C ARG A 63 -21.27 -1.53 29.86
N ARG A 64 -21.86 -0.33 29.87
CA ARG A 64 -22.20 0.43 31.06
C ARG A 64 -23.72 0.47 31.21
N ILE A 65 -24.20 0.05 32.37
CA ILE A 65 -25.64 0.16 32.75
C ILE A 65 -25.74 1.39 33.63
N VAL A 66 -26.46 2.41 33.18
CA VAL A 66 -26.78 3.60 33.97
C VAL A 66 -28.28 3.65 34.15
N GLY A 67 -28.75 3.23 35.33
CA GLY A 67 -30.18 3.08 35.63
C GLY A 67 -30.84 1.99 34.76
N ARG A 68 -31.88 2.34 34.00
CA ARG A 68 -32.58 1.44 33.05
C ARG A 68 -32.00 1.43 31.63
N ARG A 69 -30.96 2.23 31.34
CA ARG A 69 -30.40 2.34 30.00
C ARG A 69 -29.04 1.64 29.93
N VAL A 70 -28.87 0.83 28.91
CA VAL A 70 -27.61 0.16 28.60
C VAL A 70 -26.85 1.02 27.57
N TYR A 71 -25.70 1.51 27.95
CA TYR A 71 -24.79 2.24 27.07
C TYR A 71 -23.57 1.37 26.74
N GLY A 72 -23.14 1.37 25.47
CA GLY A 72 -21.98 0.59 25.00
C GLY A 72 -22.34 -0.82 24.57
N GLY A 73 -21.35 -1.71 24.51
CA GLY A 73 -21.50 -3.08 24.02
C GLY A 73 -21.49 -3.17 22.49
N GLN A 74 -21.02 -2.12 21.79
CA GLN A 74 -20.80 -2.19 20.36
C GLN A 74 -19.53 -2.96 20.05
N THR A 75 -19.60 -3.79 19.03
CA THR A 75 -18.43 -4.49 18.48
C THR A 75 -17.84 -3.62 17.39
N ALA A 76 -16.61 -3.19 17.56
CA ALA A 76 -15.85 -2.53 16.50
C ALA A 76 -14.79 -3.48 15.95
N HIS A 77 -14.26 -3.17 14.78
CA HIS A 77 -13.19 -3.92 14.16
C HIS A 77 -11.99 -3.02 13.92
N LEU A 78 -10.81 -3.46 14.33
CA LEU A 78 -9.55 -2.81 14.01
C LEU A 78 -9.08 -3.33 12.66
N PRO A 79 -9.11 -2.52 11.59
CA PRO A 79 -8.60 -2.94 10.29
C PRO A 79 -7.07 -2.82 10.27
N LEU A 80 -6.37 -3.93 10.09
CA LEU A 80 -4.93 -3.96 9.83
C LEU A 80 -4.72 -4.26 8.35
N LYS A 81 -4.15 -3.32 7.60
CA LYS A 81 -3.81 -3.52 6.18
C LYS A 81 -2.72 -4.58 6.05
N VAL A 82 -2.81 -5.43 5.03
CA VAL A 82 -1.79 -6.45 4.73
C VAL A 82 -0.48 -5.78 4.33
N ASN A 83 -0.57 -4.72 3.51
CA ASN A 83 0.56 -3.91 3.12
C ASN A 83 0.55 -2.57 3.88
N THR A 84 1.05 -2.56 5.11
CA THR A 84 1.15 -1.34 5.93
C THR A 84 2.25 -0.41 5.42
N ALA A 85 3.34 -0.97 4.88
CA ALA A 85 4.45 -0.20 4.31
C ALA A 85 4.08 0.45 2.95
N GLY A 86 3.04 -0.05 2.27
CA GLY A 86 2.63 0.47 0.96
C GLY A 86 3.75 0.37 -0.07
N THR A 87 3.92 1.42 -0.83
CA THR A 87 4.96 1.56 -1.87
C THR A 87 6.31 2.03 -1.32
N ILE A 88 6.40 2.39 -0.03
CA ILE A 88 7.61 3.00 0.55
C ILE A 88 8.77 2.00 0.61
N GLY A 89 8.51 0.74 0.98
CA GLY A 89 9.53 -0.30 1.05
C GLY A 89 10.33 -0.48 -0.26
N PRO A 90 9.67 -0.73 -1.40
CA PRO A 90 10.33 -0.81 -2.71
C PRO A 90 11.04 0.47 -3.15
N ILE A 91 10.51 1.66 -2.79
CA ILE A 91 11.16 2.94 -3.11
C ILE A 91 12.50 3.06 -2.39
N PHE A 92 12.57 2.74 -1.09
CA PHE A 92 13.82 2.76 -0.36
C PHE A 92 14.80 1.70 -0.87
N ALA A 93 14.32 0.49 -1.17
CA ALA A 93 15.16 -0.57 -1.73
C ALA A 93 15.75 -0.16 -3.08
N SER A 94 14.96 0.39 -4.00
CA SER A 94 15.45 0.85 -5.31
C SER A 94 16.39 2.04 -5.20
N SER A 95 16.12 2.97 -4.28
CA SER A 95 16.98 4.14 -4.04
C SER A 95 18.34 3.70 -3.49
N LEU A 96 18.36 2.72 -2.58
CA LEU A 96 19.63 2.18 -2.05
C LEU A 96 20.44 1.46 -3.13
N LEU A 97 19.78 0.73 -4.04
CA LEU A 97 20.45 0.09 -5.18
C LEU A 97 20.97 1.11 -6.21
N ALA A 98 20.33 2.26 -6.34
CA ALA A 98 20.76 3.33 -7.24
C ALA A 98 22.00 4.09 -6.71
N LEU A 99 22.27 4.07 -5.40
CA LEU A 99 23.44 4.77 -4.81
C LEU A 99 24.79 4.34 -5.38
N PRO A 100 25.13 3.03 -5.47
CA PRO A 100 26.40 2.61 -6.06
C PRO A 100 26.54 3.03 -7.51
N GLN A 101 25.45 3.03 -8.29
CA GLN A 101 25.46 3.46 -9.69
C GLN A 101 25.75 4.96 -9.81
N SER A 102 25.13 5.79 -8.96
CA SER A 102 25.39 7.22 -8.96
C SER A 102 26.82 7.53 -8.47
N LEU A 103 27.31 6.82 -7.46
CA LEU A 103 28.70 6.98 -6.97
C LEU A 103 29.74 6.48 -7.97
N ALA A 104 29.45 5.46 -8.76
CA ALA A 104 30.32 4.99 -9.85
C ALA A 104 30.54 6.08 -10.92
N SER A 105 29.57 6.96 -11.14
CA SER A 105 29.69 8.10 -12.06
C SER A 105 30.77 9.11 -11.63
N TYR A 106 31.04 9.19 -10.32
CA TYR A 106 32.10 10.04 -9.77
C TYR A 106 33.50 9.37 -9.76
N LYS A 107 33.67 8.22 -10.44
CA LYS A 107 34.93 7.47 -10.57
C LYS A 107 35.60 7.09 -9.24
N ILE A 108 34.78 6.82 -8.20
CA ILE A 108 35.28 6.35 -6.91
C ILE A 108 35.81 4.91 -7.09
N PRO A 109 37.07 4.60 -6.70
CA PRO A 109 37.61 3.26 -6.87
C PRO A 109 36.80 2.20 -6.14
N GLY A 110 36.51 1.08 -6.80
CA GLY A 110 35.67 -0.02 -6.26
C GLY A 110 34.15 0.15 -6.42
N MET A 111 33.61 1.37 -6.60
CA MET A 111 32.19 1.59 -6.77
C MET A 111 31.64 1.11 -8.11
N ALA A 112 32.47 1.16 -9.15
CA ALA A 112 32.10 0.66 -10.47
C ALA A 112 31.94 -0.88 -10.48
N GLU A 113 32.80 -1.60 -9.76
CA GLU A 113 32.72 -3.06 -9.62
C GLU A 113 31.48 -3.45 -8.81
N LEU A 114 31.19 -2.73 -7.70
CA LEU A 114 30.01 -2.93 -6.87
C LEU A 114 28.73 -2.63 -7.66
N ALA A 115 28.68 -1.51 -8.38
CA ALA A 115 27.56 -1.15 -9.24
C ALA A 115 27.32 -2.20 -10.32
N ASN A 116 28.37 -2.68 -10.97
CA ASN A 116 28.27 -3.73 -11.97
C ASN A 116 27.80 -5.07 -11.39
N ALA A 117 28.27 -5.44 -10.19
CA ALA A 117 27.82 -6.64 -9.51
C ALA A 117 26.32 -6.57 -9.14
N MET A 118 25.84 -5.38 -8.76
CA MET A 118 24.43 -5.16 -8.41
C MET A 118 23.49 -4.96 -9.61
N THR A 119 24.04 -4.59 -10.80
CA THR A 119 23.24 -4.25 -11.98
C THR A 119 23.19 -5.37 -13.03
N ARG A 120 24.06 -6.36 -12.92
CA ARG A 120 24.22 -7.42 -13.95
C ARG A 120 22.99 -8.29 -14.19
N GLY A 121 21.89 -8.10 -13.43
CA GLY A 121 20.69 -8.93 -13.57
C GLY A 121 20.90 -10.37 -13.10
N ASP A 122 22.03 -10.66 -12.46
CA ASP A 122 22.34 -11.97 -11.91
C ASP A 122 21.33 -12.31 -10.79
N TRP A 123 21.07 -13.61 -10.62
CA TRP A 123 20.18 -14.10 -9.57
C TRP A 123 20.51 -13.51 -8.18
N LEU A 124 21.79 -13.24 -7.91
CA LEU A 124 22.29 -12.65 -6.67
C LEU A 124 21.78 -11.20 -6.47
N SER A 125 21.77 -10.38 -7.51
CA SER A 125 21.19 -9.03 -7.49
C SER A 125 19.71 -9.06 -7.16
N ASN A 126 18.96 -9.98 -7.75
CA ASN A 126 17.52 -10.12 -7.49
C ASN A 126 17.25 -10.59 -6.07
N VAL A 127 18.02 -11.54 -5.55
CA VAL A 127 17.91 -12.00 -4.15
C VAL A 127 18.23 -10.85 -3.19
N PHE A 128 19.25 -10.07 -3.46
CA PHE A 128 19.60 -8.91 -2.65
C PHE A 128 18.50 -7.84 -2.67
N TYR A 129 17.92 -7.57 -3.84
CA TYR A 129 16.81 -6.64 -3.99
C TYR A 129 15.56 -7.10 -3.22
N ILE A 130 15.19 -8.37 -3.33
CA ILE A 130 14.08 -8.98 -2.57
C ILE A 130 14.33 -8.85 -1.06
N SER A 131 15.55 -9.16 -0.61
CA SER A 131 15.93 -9.04 0.81
C SER A 131 15.80 -7.60 1.33
N LEU A 132 16.24 -6.61 0.53
CA LEU A 132 16.08 -5.20 0.85
C LEU A 132 14.63 -4.78 0.94
N ILE A 133 13.78 -5.21 0.01
CA ILE A 133 12.34 -4.91 0.05
C ILE A 133 11.73 -5.44 1.35
N ILE A 134 11.98 -6.72 1.68
CA ILE A 134 11.46 -7.34 2.89
C ILE A 134 11.95 -6.60 4.14
N PHE A 135 13.24 -6.29 4.19
CA PHE A 135 13.85 -5.54 5.29
C PHE A 135 13.19 -4.16 5.47
N PHE A 136 13.08 -3.37 4.40
CA PHE A 136 12.49 -2.04 4.49
C PHE A 136 11.00 -2.07 4.79
N CYS A 137 10.25 -3.05 4.29
CA CYS A 137 8.83 -3.21 4.64
C CYS A 137 8.65 -3.50 6.12
N LEU A 138 9.44 -4.40 6.70
CA LEU A 138 9.39 -4.72 8.12
C LEU A 138 9.85 -3.53 8.97
N PHE A 139 10.98 -2.91 8.61
CA PHE A 139 11.52 -1.76 9.30
C PHE A 139 10.54 -0.58 9.33
N TYR A 140 9.97 -0.23 8.18
CA TYR A 140 9.00 0.85 8.07
C TYR A 140 7.74 0.59 8.89
N THR A 141 7.23 -0.63 8.84
CA THR A 141 6.04 -1.00 9.62
C THR A 141 6.32 -0.91 11.12
N ALA A 142 7.46 -1.42 11.58
CA ALA A 142 7.86 -1.33 12.97
C ALA A 142 8.05 0.13 13.44
N ALA A 143 8.59 1.00 12.58
CA ALA A 143 8.80 2.41 12.89
C ALA A 143 7.51 3.23 12.89
N THR A 144 6.56 2.90 12.01
CA THR A 144 5.36 3.71 11.78
C THR A 144 4.17 3.29 12.65
N PHE A 145 4.13 2.02 13.07
CA PHE A 145 3.00 1.47 13.81
C PHE A 145 3.33 1.25 15.30
N PRO A 146 3.01 2.21 16.18
CA PRO A 146 3.27 2.09 17.61
C PRO A 146 2.22 1.20 18.28
N ALA A 147 2.48 -0.11 18.35
CA ALA A 147 1.57 -1.09 18.96
C ALA A 147 1.27 -0.79 20.44
N VAL A 148 2.23 -0.20 21.15
CA VAL A 148 2.08 0.19 22.57
C VAL A 148 1.05 1.31 22.71
N ASP A 149 1.18 2.38 21.92
CA ASP A 149 0.27 3.53 21.98
C ASP A 149 -1.16 3.13 21.60
N LEU A 150 -1.29 2.20 20.63
CA LEU A 150 -2.59 1.66 20.24
C LEU A 150 -3.22 0.86 21.37
N ALA A 151 -2.45 0.02 22.07
CA ALA A 151 -2.93 -0.76 23.21
C ALA A 151 -3.35 0.16 24.39
N ASP A 152 -2.62 1.24 24.63
CA ASP A 152 -2.97 2.23 25.66
C ASP A 152 -4.21 3.03 25.30
N ASN A 153 -4.39 3.38 24.03
CA ASN A 153 -5.61 4.03 23.55
C ASN A 153 -6.84 3.11 23.68
N LEU A 154 -6.71 1.82 23.36
CA LEU A 154 -7.77 0.84 23.59
C LEU A 154 -8.12 0.72 25.07
N LYS A 155 -7.10 0.71 25.96
CA LYS A 155 -7.30 0.70 27.41
C LYS A 155 -8.03 1.95 27.91
N LYS A 156 -7.65 3.14 27.43
CA LYS A 156 -8.33 4.41 27.76
C LYS A 156 -9.79 4.43 27.32
N GLN A 157 -10.10 3.81 26.20
CA GLN A 157 -11.46 3.69 25.67
C GLN A 157 -12.25 2.53 26.30
N GLN A 158 -11.69 1.80 27.27
CA GLN A 158 -12.28 0.61 27.89
C GLN A 158 -12.64 -0.48 26.86
N ALA A 159 -11.91 -0.52 25.76
CA ALA A 159 -12.03 -1.50 24.73
C ALA A 159 -11.06 -2.66 24.98
N PHE A 160 -11.50 -3.88 24.67
CA PHE A 160 -10.66 -5.07 24.86
C PHE A 160 -10.78 -6.02 23.66
N ILE A 161 -9.71 -6.76 23.43
CA ILE A 161 -9.68 -7.85 22.46
C ILE A 161 -10.07 -9.13 23.22
N PRO A 162 -11.03 -9.93 22.70
CA PRO A 162 -11.38 -11.18 23.35
C PRO A 162 -10.16 -12.07 23.50
N SER A 163 -10.06 -12.75 24.63
CA SER A 163 -8.99 -13.67 24.99
C SER A 163 -7.61 -13.04 25.28
N VAL A 164 -7.47 -11.71 25.28
CA VAL A 164 -6.21 -11.02 25.56
C VAL A 164 -6.39 -10.03 26.72
N ARG A 165 -5.46 -10.04 27.71
CA ARG A 165 -5.48 -9.07 28.81
C ARG A 165 -5.15 -7.67 28.28
N GLN A 166 -5.88 -6.67 28.79
CA GLN A 166 -5.64 -5.27 28.47
C GLN A 166 -4.22 -4.82 28.91
N GLY A 167 -3.61 -3.94 28.12
CA GLY A 167 -2.30 -3.37 28.37
C GLY A 167 -1.19 -4.08 27.60
N LYS A 168 -0.10 -4.45 28.27
CA LYS A 168 1.11 -5.01 27.62
C LYS A 168 0.85 -6.26 26.78
N ALA A 169 0.00 -7.16 27.26
CA ALA A 169 -0.38 -8.37 26.51
C ALA A 169 -1.12 -8.05 25.20
N THR A 170 -1.94 -6.98 25.20
CA THR A 170 -2.62 -6.50 23.98
C THR A 170 -1.61 -5.93 22.99
N ALA A 171 -0.62 -5.16 23.44
CA ALA A 171 0.44 -4.63 22.60
C ALA A 171 1.26 -5.75 21.96
N GLU A 172 1.69 -6.74 22.73
CA GLU A 172 2.43 -7.91 22.23
C GLU A 172 1.61 -8.76 21.23
N TYR A 173 0.29 -8.89 21.46
CA TYR A 173 -0.59 -9.59 20.54
C TYR A 173 -0.70 -8.84 19.19
N ILE A 174 -0.94 -7.53 19.23
CA ILE A 174 -1.04 -6.68 18.04
C ILE A 174 0.28 -6.69 17.27
N ASP A 175 1.40 -6.53 17.94
CA ASP A 175 2.74 -6.55 17.32
C ASP A 175 3.03 -7.88 16.63
N ARG A 176 2.73 -9.00 17.28
CA ARG A 176 2.89 -10.35 16.70
C ARG A 176 2.01 -10.56 15.45
N VAL A 177 0.76 -10.09 15.49
CA VAL A 177 -0.16 -10.18 14.37
C VAL A 177 0.32 -9.29 13.24
N LEU A 178 0.73 -8.06 13.55
CA LEU A 178 1.24 -7.09 12.58
C LEU A 178 2.48 -7.63 11.87
N THR A 179 3.48 -8.12 12.62
CA THR A 179 4.72 -8.67 12.05
C THR A 179 4.43 -9.83 11.08
N ARG A 180 3.52 -10.73 11.43
CA ARG A 180 3.15 -11.85 10.55
C ARG A 180 2.44 -11.39 9.27
N ILE A 181 1.55 -10.42 9.39
CA ILE A 181 0.83 -9.87 8.23
C ILE A 181 1.80 -9.10 7.34
N THR A 182 2.67 -8.28 7.93
CA THR A 182 3.67 -7.49 7.19
C THR A 182 4.67 -8.38 6.48
N LEU A 183 5.08 -9.51 7.08
CA LEU A 183 5.96 -10.47 6.40
C LEU A 183 5.29 -11.04 5.14
N GLY A 184 4.02 -11.46 5.22
CA GLY A 184 3.25 -11.89 4.07
C GLY A 184 3.08 -10.79 3.02
N GLY A 185 2.81 -9.56 3.47
CA GLY A 185 2.75 -8.36 2.62
C GLY A 185 4.08 -8.05 1.94
N ALA A 186 5.20 -8.17 2.66
CA ALA A 186 6.54 -7.92 2.09
C ALA A 186 6.93 -8.93 1.01
N ILE A 187 6.59 -10.21 1.20
CA ILE A 187 6.81 -11.26 0.19
C ILE A 187 5.97 -10.97 -1.06
N TYR A 188 4.70 -10.60 -0.88
CA TYR A 188 3.85 -10.19 -1.98
C TYR A 188 4.42 -8.99 -2.74
N VAL A 189 4.85 -7.94 -2.04
CA VAL A 189 5.45 -6.73 -2.62
C VAL A 189 6.71 -7.09 -3.42
N ALA A 190 7.59 -7.94 -2.86
CA ALA A 190 8.79 -8.42 -3.54
C ALA A 190 8.44 -9.19 -4.82
N ALA A 191 7.43 -10.07 -4.78
CA ALA A 191 6.97 -10.81 -5.95
C ALA A 191 6.44 -9.87 -7.05
N VAL A 192 5.61 -8.89 -6.69
CA VAL A 192 5.07 -7.89 -7.64
C VAL A 192 6.16 -7.03 -8.26
N CYS A 193 7.24 -6.74 -7.53
CA CYS A 193 8.36 -5.97 -8.06
C CYS A 193 9.23 -6.76 -9.02
N VAL A 194 9.38 -8.06 -8.80
CA VAL A 194 10.36 -8.91 -9.50
C VAL A 194 9.73 -9.72 -10.64
N VAL A 195 8.53 -10.28 -10.45
CA VAL A 195 7.87 -11.14 -11.45
C VAL A 195 7.66 -10.45 -12.80
N PRO A 196 7.15 -9.21 -12.88
CA PRO A 196 6.96 -8.54 -14.18
C PRO A 196 8.29 -8.32 -14.92
N THR A 197 9.39 -8.09 -14.20
CA THR A 197 10.71 -7.91 -14.79
C THR A 197 11.18 -9.20 -15.46
N PHE A 198 11.05 -10.35 -14.77
CA PHE A 198 11.39 -11.65 -15.36
C PHE A 198 10.51 -12.01 -16.56
N LEU A 199 9.21 -11.70 -16.48
CA LEU A 199 8.32 -11.96 -17.61
C LEU A 199 8.67 -11.08 -18.82
N ALA A 200 9.02 -9.81 -18.59
CA ALA A 200 9.41 -8.89 -19.64
C ALA A 200 10.70 -9.38 -20.35
N GLU A 201 11.68 -9.90 -19.59
CA GLU A 201 12.89 -10.50 -20.16
C GLU A 201 12.59 -11.77 -20.95
N ALA A 202 11.76 -12.66 -20.42
CA ALA A 202 11.37 -13.91 -21.08
C ALA A 202 10.62 -13.67 -22.39
N LEU A 203 9.75 -12.64 -22.44
CA LEU A 203 8.99 -12.24 -23.60
C LEU A 203 9.77 -11.32 -24.56
N ARG A 204 11.04 -11.01 -24.25
CA ARG A 204 11.90 -10.08 -25.00
C ARG A 204 11.23 -8.73 -25.27
N ILE A 205 10.53 -8.21 -24.29
CA ILE A 205 9.85 -6.92 -24.38
C ILE A 205 10.90 -5.84 -24.13
N PRO A 206 11.20 -4.95 -25.11
CA PRO A 206 12.20 -3.89 -24.94
C PRO A 206 11.77 -2.78 -23.97
N PHE A 207 10.60 -2.93 -23.40
CA PHE A 207 9.95 -1.99 -22.54
C PHE A 207 10.15 -2.38 -21.06
N ARG A 208 10.89 -1.55 -20.32
CA ARG A 208 11.23 -1.79 -18.91
C ARG A 208 10.26 -1.07 -17.96
N TRP A 209 9.05 -1.57 -17.84
CA TRP A 209 8.22 -1.20 -16.70
C TRP A 209 8.64 -2.03 -15.49
N GLY A 210 9.39 -1.41 -14.59
CA GLY A 210 9.70 -2.04 -13.32
C GLY A 210 8.42 -2.28 -12.52
N GLY A 211 8.30 -3.43 -11.87
CA GLY A 211 7.15 -3.74 -11.01
C GLY A 211 6.88 -2.68 -9.95
N THR A 212 7.93 -1.98 -9.48
CA THR A 212 7.82 -0.81 -8.59
C THR A 212 7.01 0.33 -9.20
N SER A 213 7.21 0.65 -10.48
CA SER A 213 6.46 1.73 -11.14
C SER A 213 4.97 1.40 -11.24
N ILE A 214 4.64 0.16 -11.63
CA ILE A 214 3.24 -0.30 -11.68
C ILE A 214 2.61 -0.25 -10.28
N MET A 215 3.33 -0.71 -9.26
CA MET A 215 2.85 -0.70 -7.89
C MET A 215 2.58 0.71 -7.38
N ILE A 216 3.45 1.68 -7.68
CA ILE A 216 3.27 3.08 -7.30
C ILE A 216 2.03 3.67 -7.99
N VAL A 217 1.90 3.46 -9.30
CA VAL A 217 0.75 3.96 -10.08
C VAL A 217 -0.56 3.42 -9.53
N VAL A 218 -0.65 2.10 -9.32
CA VAL A 218 -1.87 1.46 -8.80
C VAL A 218 -2.14 1.87 -7.36
N GLY A 219 -1.10 1.93 -6.51
CA GLY A 219 -1.23 2.35 -5.11
C GLY A 219 -1.77 3.78 -4.98
N VAL A 220 -1.23 4.73 -5.75
CA VAL A 220 -1.71 6.11 -5.77
C VAL A 220 -3.14 6.21 -6.30
N ALA A 221 -3.49 5.45 -7.34
CA ALA A 221 -4.84 5.40 -7.86
C ALA A 221 -5.84 4.89 -6.80
N LEU A 222 -5.51 3.82 -6.08
CA LEU A 222 -6.34 3.28 -5.00
C LEU A 222 -6.48 4.25 -3.83
N ASP A 223 -5.40 4.91 -3.42
CA ASP A 223 -5.46 5.93 -2.35
C ASP A 223 -6.33 7.13 -2.77
N THR A 224 -6.24 7.55 -4.03
CA THR A 224 -7.07 8.64 -4.56
C THR A 224 -8.55 8.25 -4.57
N VAL A 225 -8.88 7.04 -5.02
CA VAL A 225 -10.27 6.53 -4.99
C VAL A 225 -10.78 6.47 -3.56
N ALA A 226 -9.99 5.95 -2.61
CA ALA A 226 -10.39 5.88 -1.20
C ALA A 226 -10.63 7.27 -0.59
N GLN A 227 -9.83 8.29 -0.95
CA GLN A 227 -10.05 9.67 -0.53
C GLN A 227 -11.34 10.24 -1.11
N ILE A 228 -11.61 10.02 -2.40
CA ILE A 228 -12.85 10.45 -3.04
C ILE A 228 -14.06 9.80 -2.38
N GLU A 229 -14.03 8.49 -2.14
CA GLU A 229 -15.11 7.77 -1.45
C GLU A 229 -15.37 8.34 -0.05
N SER A 230 -14.31 8.63 0.72
CA SER A 230 -14.46 9.21 2.06
C SER A 230 -15.09 10.62 2.03
N HIS A 231 -14.71 11.45 1.08
CA HIS A 231 -15.30 12.78 0.89
C HIS A 231 -16.76 12.73 0.45
N LEU A 232 -17.11 11.81 -0.45
CA LEU A 232 -18.49 11.62 -0.89
C LEU A 232 -19.41 11.16 0.24
N LEU A 233 -18.94 10.23 1.08
CA LEU A 233 -19.68 9.77 2.25
C LEU A 233 -19.95 10.92 3.22
N THR A 234 -18.94 11.73 3.54
CA THR A 234 -19.07 12.88 4.45
C THR A 234 -20.12 13.87 3.94
N ARG A 235 -20.09 14.17 2.65
CA ARG A 235 -21.02 15.12 2.03
C ARG A 235 -22.48 14.64 1.99
N ASN A 236 -22.68 13.35 1.80
CA ASN A 236 -24.01 12.74 1.86
C ASN A 236 -24.64 12.83 3.26
N TYR A 237 -23.83 12.70 4.32
CA TYR A 237 -24.31 12.83 5.70
C TYR A 237 -24.63 14.30 6.07
N GLU A 238 -23.92 15.28 5.57
CA GLU A 238 -24.22 16.70 5.76
C GLU A 238 -25.55 17.10 5.09
N GLY A 239 -25.86 16.54 3.92
CA GLY A 239 -27.13 16.76 3.24
C GLY A 239 -28.36 16.22 4.00
N LEU A 240 -28.19 15.13 4.74
CA LEU A 240 -29.27 14.55 5.57
C LEU A 240 -29.44 15.27 6.92
N SER A 241 -28.39 15.87 7.47
CA SER A 241 -28.45 16.63 8.73
C SER A 241 -28.91 18.08 8.56
N GLY A 242 -28.76 18.66 7.35
CA GLY A 242 -29.17 20.04 7.04
C GLY A 242 -30.67 20.24 6.77
N GLY A 243 -31.41 19.16 6.49
CA GLY A 243 -32.83 19.23 6.13
C GLY A 243 -33.85 19.31 7.30
N GLY A 244 -33.38 19.23 8.54
CA GLY A 244 -34.27 19.06 9.71
C GLY A 244 -34.48 20.30 10.61
N ARG A 245 -33.95 21.45 10.30
CA ARG A 245 -33.93 22.58 11.25
C ARG A 245 -34.64 23.87 10.84
N ALA A 246 -35.39 23.88 9.76
CA ALA A 246 -36.05 25.12 9.28
C ALA A 246 -37.58 25.19 9.45
N THR A 247 -38.23 24.29 10.20
CA THR A 247 -39.69 24.32 10.31
C THR A 247 -40.23 24.13 11.73
N ARG A 248 -39.74 24.90 12.70
CA ARG A 248 -40.46 24.99 14.00
C ARG A 248 -40.12 26.24 14.81
N VAL A 249 -40.37 27.43 14.28
CA VAL A 249 -40.69 28.59 15.10
C VAL A 249 -41.56 29.52 14.24
N ARG A 250 -42.81 29.19 14.05
CA ARG A 250 -43.84 30.18 13.71
C ARG A 250 -45.19 29.69 14.20
N GLY A 251 -45.62 30.24 15.28
CA GLY A 251 -47.03 30.08 15.71
C GLY A 251 -47.18 29.96 17.20
N ARG A 252 -47.21 31.08 17.90
CA ARG A 252 -48.25 31.40 18.89
C ARG A 252 -47.84 32.61 19.71
N ARG A 253 -48.16 33.77 19.19
CA ARG A 253 -48.52 34.94 19.96
C ARG A 253 -49.74 35.50 19.24
N ASP A 254 -50.84 35.37 19.87
CA ASP A 254 -52.05 36.22 19.85
C ASP A 254 -53.20 35.43 20.42
N ALA A 255 -53.47 35.62 21.73
CA ALA A 255 -54.73 35.73 22.42
C ALA A 255 -54.50 35.88 23.93
#